data_a2c2e48573b269b5afb16942a018da45
#
_entry.id   a2c2e48573b269b5afb16942a018da45
#
_cell.length_a   1.000
_cell.length_b   1.000
_cell.length_c   1.000
_cell.angle_alpha   90.00
_cell.angle_beta   90.00
_cell.angle_gamma   90.00
#
_symmetry.space_group_name_H-M   'P 1'
#
loop_
_entity.id
_entity.type
_entity.pdbx_description
1 polymer ?
#
loop_
_entity_poly.entity_id
_entity_poly.type
_entity_poly.pdbx_seq_one_letter_code
_entity_poly.pdbx_strand_id
1 'polypeptide(L)'
;MMELSVKQLLGQKLEYGFHGTALTEEFKDLIREYKIGNVILFRRNIESADQMRRLCGEIREFILRETGIPPFIIIDEEGGMVSRLPKDAVNVPGAMAVAATGDPENARLASQITIRQLRGLGANFNMAPVLDVNSNPANPVIGVRSYGDRAERVAAFGCASIAPYAHSGAHCCIKHFPGHGDTAVDSHLGLPRVDKTEQELEQLELIPFRRAIQAGAPAVMMSHVIFPNIETSGMPCTMSRYMVTELLRKKLGFRGLIFTDCMEMLAIRDHFGTPEGVVASVKAGVDIAEISATFELEVQAAQALNQAAQRGELDMAEIRQSVERILEYKRQLFDAPEAALCNRREDREAVLRMSRQAVTQLGGTPFQAD
;
A
#
# COMPACT_ATOMS: atom_id res chain seq x y z
N MET A 1 -0.44 -27.87 -8.47
CA MET A 1 -0.18 -26.77 -7.49
C MET A 1 0.67 -27.35 -6.37
N MET A 2 1.67 -26.61 -5.88
CA MET A 2 2.46 -27.02 -4.71
C MET A 2 1.54 -27.01 -3.48
N GLU A 3 1.49 -28.10 -2.74
CA GLU A 3 0.69 -28.19 -1.53
C GLU A 3 1.42 -27.41 -0.41
N LEU A 4 0.89 -26.24 -0.05
CA LEU A 4 1.46 -25.38 0.98
C LEU A 4 1.01 -25.85 2.37
N SER A 5 1.93 -25.90 3.32
CA SER A 5 1.62 -26.09 4.73
C SER A 5 0.82 -24.91 5.29
N VAL A 6 0.12 -25.12 6.41
CA VAL A 6 -0.63 -24.03 7.09
C VAL A 6 0.30 -22.86 7.42
N LYS A 7 1.51 -23.10 7.90
CA LYS A 7 2.51 -22.05 8.17
C LYS A 7 2.84 -21.25 6.91
N GLN A 8 3.05 -21.91 5.77
CA GLN A 8 3.31 -21.20 4.51
C GLN A 8 2.10 -20.40 4.05
N LEU A 9 0.88 -20.92 4.18
CA LEU A 9 -0.34 -20.18 3.85
C LEU A 9 -0.45 -18.91 4.70
N LEU A 10 -0.29 -19.02 6.02
CA LEU A 10 -0.42 -17.89 6.94
C LEU A 10 0.73 -16.89 6.78
N GLY A 11 1.95 -17.35 6.54
CA GLY A 11 3.10 -16.49 6.30
C GLY A 11 2.97 -15.63 5.03
N GLN A 12 2.24 -16.11 4.01
CA GLN A 12 1.96 -15.29 2.83
C GLN A 12 0.98 -14.14 3.11
N LYS A 13 0.21 -14.21 4.18
CA LYS A 13 -0.74 -13.19 4.61
C LYS A 13 -0.12 -12.11 5.48
N LEU A 14 1.17 -12.18 5.75
CA LEU A 14 1.88 -11.24 6.62
C LEU A 14 2.89 -10.44 5.81
N GLU A 15 2.91 -9.13 6.08
CA GLU A 15 3.84 -8.14 5.57
C GLU A 15 4.52 -7.48 6.75
N TYR A 16 5.85 -7.67 6.85
CA TYR A 16 6.62 -7.23 8.01
C TYR A 16 7.73 -6.26 7.61
N GLY A 17 7.98 -5.30 8.50
CA GLY A 17 9.13 -4.40 8.40
C GLY A 17 10.24 -4.83 9.35
N PHE A 18 11.36 -4.12 9.34
CA PHE A 18 12.45 -4.32 10.28
C PHE A 18 13.28 -3.04 10.45
N HIS A 19 14.15 -3.04 11.43
CA HIS A 19 15.09 -1.93 11.67
C HIS A 19 16.46 -2.23 11.07
N GLY A 20 17.11 -1.18 10.53
CA GLY A 20 18.46 -1.27 9.97
C GLY A 20 18.48 -1.46 8.45
N THR A 21 19.70 -1.41 7.91
CA THR A 21 20.00 -1.39 6.47
C THR A 21 20.49 -2.74 5.93
N ALA A 22 20.39 -3.79 6.75
CA ALA A 22 20.67 -5.18 6.42
C ALA A 22 19.69 -6.10 7.17
N LEU A 23 19.42 -7.30 6.66
CA LEU A 23 18.63 -8.30 7.36
C LEU A 23 19.31 -8.74 8.65
N THR A 24 18.62 -8.54 9.78
CA THR A 24 19.09 -9.03 11.09
C THR A 24 18.84 -10.52 11.24
N GLU A 25 19.61 -11.22 12.08
CA GLU A 25 19.37 -12.65 12.34
C GLU A 25 18.02 -12.88 13.01
N GLU A 26 17.58 -11.99 13.91
CA GLU A 26 16.26 -12.05 14.53
C GLU A 26 15.13 -12.04 13.48
N PHE A 27 15.23 -11.15 12.49
CA PHE A 27 14.25 -11.09 11.42
C PHE A 27 14.31 -12.30 10.48
N LYS A 28 15.52 -12.83 10.23
CA LYS A 28 15.72 -14.07 9.49
C LYS A 28 15.09 -15.28 10.21
N ASP A 29 15.21 -15.34 11.55
CA ASP A 29 14.58 -16.40 12.34
C ASP A 29 13.06 -16.30 12.32
N LEU A 30 12.50 -15.09 12.35
CA LEU A 30 11.06 -14.87 12.20
C LEU A 30 10.56 -15.37 10.83
N ILE A 31 11.29 -15.09 9.75
CA ILE A 31 10.96 -15.61 8.41
C ILE A 31 11.05 -17.14 8.38
N ARG A 32 12.07 -17.76 8.98
CA ARG A 32 12.21 -19.22 9.05
C ARG A 32 11.06 -19.86 9.79
N GLU A 33 10.73 -19.33 10.98
CA GLU A 33 9.72 -19.89 11.89
C GLU A 33 8.32 -19.77 11.32
N TYR A 34 7.93 -18.57 10.84
CA TYR A 34 6.55 -18.28 10.42
C TYR A 34 6.35 -18.22 8.92
N LYS A 35 7.40 -18.46 8.12
CA LYS A 35 7.35 -18.41 6.65
C LYS A 35 6.84 -17.10 6.08
N ILE A 36 7.26 -15.97 6.69
CA ILE A 36 6.85 -14.62 6.28
C ILE A 36 7.15 -14.41 4.80
N GLY A 37 6.12 -13.99 4.06
CA GLY A 37 6.15 -13.94 2.61
C GLY A 37 6.39 -12.57 2.01
N ASN A 38 6.24 -11.47 2.77
CA ASN A 38 6.31 -10.11 2.25
C ASN A 38 7.05 -9.18 3.22
N VAL A 39 7.76 -8.19 2.66
CA VAL A 39 8.57 -7.24 3.44
C VAL A 39 8.30 -5.83 2.96
N ILE A 40 8.05 -4.91 3.90
CA ILE A 40 7.95 -3.47 3.63
C ILE A 40 9.22 -2.74 4.09
N LEU A 41 9.71 -1.83 3.23
CA LEU A 41 10.88 -1.02 3.48
C LEU A 41 10.50 0.44 3.74
N PHE A 42 11.13 1.02 4.74
CA PHE A 42 10.98 2.42 5.11
C PHE A 42 12.30 3.17 4.95
N ARG A 43 12.26 4.48 5.16
CA ARG A 43 13.46 5.32 5.11
C ARG A 43 14.61 4.82 5.99
N ARG A 44 14.29 4.19 7.12
CA ARG A 44 15.28 3.60 8.05
C ARG A 44 16.06 2.41 7.46
N ASN A 45 15.58 1.84 6.36
CA ASN A 45 16.22 0.72 5.68
C ASN A 45 17.08 1.15 4.48
N ILE A 46 17.11 2.45 4.14
CA ILE A 46 17.63 2.94 2.86
C ILE A 46 18.68 4.04 3.07
N GLU A 47 19.90 3.77 2.65
CA GLU A 47 21.03 4.71 2.69
C GLU A 47 21.38 5.23 1.28
N SER A 48 21.52 4.31 0.31
CA SER A 48 21.91 4.59 -1.06
C SER A 48 21.25 3.60 -2.04
N ALA A 49 21.27 3.93 -3.32
CA ALA A 49 20.75 3.05 -4.35
C ALA A 49 21.43 1.67 -4.37
N ASP A 50 22.75 1.63 -4.21
CA ASP A 50 23.50 0.38 -4.22
C ASP A 50 23.24 -0.46 -2.96
N GLN A 51 23.11 0.19 -1.79
CA GLN A 51 22.75 -0.50 -0.57
C GLN A 51 21.33 -1.09 -0.68
N MET A 52 20.35 -0.32 -1.16
CA MET A 52 18.97 -0.80 -1.33
C MET A 52 18.90 -1.99 -2.30
N ARG A 53 19.63 -1.96 -3.43
CA ARG A 53 19.68 -3.11 -4.36
C ARG A 53 20.21 -4.37 -3.69
N ARG A 54 21.30 -4.26 -2.92
CA ARG A 54 21.84 -5.41 -2.19
C ARG A 54 20.86 -5.94 -1.17
N LEU A 55 20.22 -5.05 -0.40
CA LEU A 55 19.22 -5.43 0.60
C LEU A 55 18.01 -6.14 -0.05
N CYS A 56 17.45 -5.58 -1.12
CA CYS A 56 16.33 -6.21 -1.84
C CYS A 56 16.73 -7.57 -2.45
N GLY A 57 17.97 -7.71 -2.93
CA GLY A 57 18.52 -8.97 -3.41
C GLY A 57 18.60 -10.00 -2.28
N GLU A 58 19.17 -9.63 -1.13
CA GLU A 58 19.27 -10.50 0.06
C GLU A 58 17.88 -10.94 0.56
N ILE A 59 16.92 -10.01 0.66
CA ILE A 59 15.53 -10.31 1.05
C ILE A 59 14.92 -11.34 0.11
N ARG A 60 15.04 -11.11 -1.19
CA ARG A 60 14.47 -12.00 -2.21
C ARG A 60 15.06 -13.41 -2.13
N GLU A 61 16.36 -13.52 -2.10
CA GLU A 61 17.06 -14.81 -2.04
C GLU A 61 16.74 -15.56 -0.74
N PHE A 62 16.74 -14.84 0.38
CA PHE A 62 16.47 -15.44 1.68
C PHE A 62 15.04 -15.96 1.78
N ILE A 63 14.03 -15.13 1.48
CA ILE A 63 12.62 -15.54 1.56
C ILE A 63 12.31 -16.65 0.55
N LEU A 64 12.81 -16.55 -0.69
CA LEU A 64 12.63 -17.62 -1.67
C LEU A 64 13.19 -18.96 -1.18
N ARG A 65 14.38 -18.95 -0.59
CA ARG A 65 14.99 -20.17 -0.03
C ARG A 65 14.19 -20.77 1.12
N GLU A 66 13.69 -19.92 2.04
CA GLU A 66 13.00 -20.35 3.25
C GLU A 66 11.53 -20.73 3.02
N THR A 67 10.89 -20.12 2.06
CA THR A 67 9.44 -20.30 1.80
C THR A 67 9.13 -21.06 0.51
N GLY A 68 10.07 -21.10 -0.43
CA GLY A 68 9.83 -21.58 -1.80
C GLY A 68 9.04 -20.61 -2.67
N ILE A 69 8.72 -19.40 -2.15
CA ILE A 69 7.86 -18.38 -2.78
C ILE A 69 8.59 -17.05 -2.75
N PRO A 70 8.70 -16.34 -3.88
CA PRO A 70 9.33 -15.02 -3.89
C PRO A 70 8.51 -13.98 -3.11
N PRO A 71 9.16 -13.00 -2.49
CA PRO A 71 8.45 -11.96 -1.72
C PRO A 71 7.86 -10.86 -2.60
N PHE A 72 6.81 -10.19 -2.09
CA PHE A 72 6.67 -8.78 -2.35
C PHE A 72 7.70 -8.02 -1.53
N ILE A 73 8.41 -7.08 -2.17
CA ILE A 73 9.28 -6.09 -1.54
C ILE A 73 8.59 -4.75 -1.73
N ILE A 74 8.01 -4.26 -0.66
CA ILE A 74 6.98 -3.23 -0.64
C ILE A 74 7.58 -1.91 -0.15
N ILE A 75 7.04 -0.79 -0.63
CA ILE A 75 7.47 0.55 -0.24
C ILE A 75 6.34 1.56 -0.41
N ASP A 76 6.30 2.61 0.44
CA ASP A 76 5.47 3.78 0.24
C ASP A 76 6.22 4.82 -0.59
N GLU A 77 5.99 4.86 -1.87
CA GLU A 77 6.57 5.87 -2.75
C GLU A 77 5.43 6.64 -3.46
N GLU A 78 4.86 7.59 -2.73
CA GLU A 78 3.76 8.45 -3.22
C GLU A 78 4.29 9.64 -4.02
N GLY A 79 5.59 9.95 -3.86
CA GLY A 79 6.20 11.18 -4.31
C GLY A 79 6.04 12.34 -3.32
N GLY A 80 6.70 13.46 -3.61
CA GLY A 80 6.67 14.64 -2.75
C GLY A 80 7.17 14.34 -1.33
N MET A 81 6.32 14.60 -0.33
CA MET A 81 6.69 14.42 1.08
C MET A 81 6.73 12.95 1.53
N VAL A 82 6.02 12.06 0.84
CA VAL A 82 6.03 10.62 1.14
C VAL A 82 6.87 9.90 0.11
N SER A 83 8.18 9.97 0.31
CA SER A 83 9.19 9.29 -0.49
C SER A 83 10.19 8.57 0.40
N ARG A 84 10.48 7.31 0.06
CA ARG A 84 11.46 6.47 0.74
C ARG A 84 12.72 6.27 -0.08
N LEU A 85 12.71 6.69 -1.34
CA LEU A 85 13.84 6.53 -2.26
C LEU A 85 15.13 7.17 -1.71
N PRO A 86 16.31 6.65 -2.07
CA PRO A 86 17.59 7.25 -1.70
C PRO A 86 17.73 8.67 -2.27
N LYS A 87 18.58 9.50 -1.65
CA LYS A 87 18.71 10.93 -1.99
C LYS A 87 19.18 11.19 -3.42
N ASP A 88 19.87 10.25 -4.02
CA ASP A 88 20.37 10.30 -5.41
C ASP A 88 19.33 9.84 -6.44
N ALA A 89 18.18 9.34 -6.01
CA ALA A 89 17.05 9.02 -6.87
C ALA A 89 16.27 10.26 -7.30
N VAL A 90 15.36 10.08 -8.25
CA VAL A 90 14.48 11.15 -8.73
C VAL A 90 13.16 11.10 -7.96
N ASN A 91 12.97 12.00 -7.00
CA ASN A 91 11.69 12.13 -6.32
C ASN A 91 10.68 12.86 -7.23
N VAL A 92 9.57 12.20 -7.54
CA VAL A 92 8.47 12.83 -8.32
C VAL A 92 7.68 13.80 -7.43
N PRO A 93 7.02 14.83 -7.99
CA PRO A 93 6.15 15.71 -7.22
C PRO A 93 5.01 14.95 -6.55
N GLY A 94 4.56 15.41 -5.37
CA GLY A 94 3.40 14.83 -4.69
C GLY A 94 2.10 15.03 -5.48
N ALA A 95 1.07 14.25 -5.11
CA ALA A 95 -0.18 14.17 -5.86
C ALA A 95 -0.86 15.53 -6.09
N MET A 96 -0.93 16.40 -5.07
CA MET A 96 -1.52 17.74 -5.22
C MET A 96 -0.77 18.58 -6.25
N ALA A 97 0.58 18.53 -6.25
CA ALA A 97 1.39 19.27 -7.22
C ALA A 97 1.22 18.69 -8.64
N VAL A 98 1.16 17.37 -8.79
CA VAL A 98 0.86 16.74 -10.06
C VAL A 98 -0.52 17.12 -10.55
N ALA A 99 -1.54 17.13 -9.69
CA ALA A 99 -2.90 17.54 -10.04
C ALA A 99 -3.01 19.04 -10.40
N ALA A 100 -2.19 19.89 -9.78
CA ALA A 100 -2.12 21.31 -10.11
C ALA A 100 -1.65 21.59 -11.55
N THR A 101 -1.00 20.64 -12.21
CA THR A 101 -0.66 20.75 -13.65
C THR A 101 -1.90 20.76 -14.55
N GLY A 102 -3.04 20.26 -14.07
CA GLY A 102 -4.29 20.14 -14.83
C GLY A 102 -4.31 18.97 -15.84
N ASP A 103 -3.21 18.24 -16.01
CA ASP A 103 -3.07 17.17 -17.00
C ASP A 103 -2.78 15.82 -16.34
N PRO A 104 -3.72 14.85 -16.39
CA PRO A 104 -3.53 13.50 -15.84
C PRO A 104 -2.35 12.72 -16.45
N GLU A 105 -1.87 13.07 -17.65
CA GLU A 105 -0.70 12.43 -18.24
C GLU A 105 0.57 12.69 -17.41
N ASN A 106 0.63 13.77 -16.64
CA ASN A 106 1.70 13.99 -15.68
C ASN A 106 1.68 12.96 -14.52
N ALA A 107 0.51 12.48 -14.09
CA ALA A 107 0.43 11.39 -13.11
C ALA A 107 0.90 10.07 -13.71
N ARG A 108 0.55 9.79 -14.98
CA ARG A 108 1.08 8.63 -15.72
C ARG A 108 2.61 8.67 -15.80
N LEU A 109 3.17 9.80 -16.21
CA LEU A 109 4.62 9.99 -16.32
C LEU A 109 5.34 9.86 -14.98
N ALA A 110 4.79 10.46 -13.90
CA ALA A 110 5.32 10.33 -12.55
C ALA A 110 5.38 8.84 -12.13
N SER A 111 4.30 8.08 -12.36
CA SER A 111 4.28 6.64 -12.07
C SER A 111 5.27 5.85 -12.91
N GLN A 112 5.44 6.16 -14.18
CA GLN A 112 6.46 5.52 -15.02
C GLN A 112 7.88 5.75 -14.49
N ILE A 113 8.19 6.95 -14.02
CA ILE A 113 9.47 7.29 -13.40
C ILE A 113 9.65 6.48 -12.11
N THR A 114 8.62 6.48 -11.23
CA THR A 114 8.63 5.71 -9.98
C THR A 114 8.84 4.22 -10.22
N ILE A 115 8.10 3.60 -11.13
CA ILE A 115 8.21 2.17 -11.47
C ILE A 115 9.64 1.83 -11.89
N ARG A 116 10.24 2.61 -12.80
CA ARG A 116 11.62 2.37 -13.24
C ARG A 116 12.60 2.36 -12.08
N GLN A 117 12.47 3.30 -11.17
CA GLN A 117 13.33 3.40 -9.99
C GLN A 117 13.12 2.23 -9.04
N LEU A 118 11.88 1.93 -8.65
CA LEU A 118 11.57 0.85 -7.74
C LEU A 118 12.13 -0.48 -8.25
N ARG A 119 11.87 -0.82 -9.51
CA ARG A 119 12.39 -2.04 -10.13
C ARG A 119 13.91 -2.06 -10.17
N GLY A 120 14.53 -0.95 -10.57
CA GLY A 120 15.99 -0.82 -10.60
C GLY A 120 16.63 -0.89 -9.20
N LEU A 121 15.89 -0.64 -8.14
CA LEU A 121 16.30 -0.76 -6.74
C LEU A 121 15.91 -2.10 -6.11
N GLY A 122 15.11 -2.92 -6.82
CA GLY A 122 14.71 -4.25 -6.38
C GLY A 122 13.37 -4.33 -5.64
N ALA A 123 12.68 -3.20 -5.42
CA ALA A 123 11.30 -3.18 -4.92
C ALA A 123 10.32 -3.48 -6.07
N ASN A 124 9.22 -4.16 -5.74
CA ASN A 124 8.27 -4.65 -6.72
C ASN A 124 6.80 -4.35 -6.39
N PHE A 125 6.54 -3.63 -5.29
CA PHE A 125 5.20 -3.25 -4.88
C PHE A 125 5.21 -1.85 -4.27
N ASN A 126 4.35 -0.97 -4.76
CA ASN A 126 4.22 0.41 -4.29
C ASN A 126 2.89 0.66 -3.60
N MET A 127 2.91 1.12 -2.35
CA MET A 127 1.72 1.53 -1.60
C MET A 127 1.27 2.94 -2.01
N ALA A 128 0.98 3.12 -3.29
CA ALA A 128 0.46 4.32 -3.95
C ALA A 128 -0.32 3.90 -5.21
N PRO A 129 -1.20 4.77 -5.76
CA PRO A 129 -1.49 6.15 -5.37
C PRO A 129 -2.53 6.30 -4.26
N VAL A 130 -2.53 7.48 -3.62
CA VAL A 130 -3.60 7.93 -2.72
C VAL A 130 -4.82 8.35 -3.55
N LEU A 131 -5.98 7.74 -3.27
CA LEU A 131 -7.27 8.05 -3.92
C LEU A 131 -8.28 8.72 -2.97
N ASP A 132 -7.83 9.14 -1.79
CA ASP A 132 -8.65 9.89 -0.87
C ASP A 132 -9.04 11.24 -1.49
N VAL A 133 -10.32 11.57 -1.44
CA VAL A 133 -10.81 12.90 -1.80
C VAL A 133 -10.62 13.80 -0.58
N ASN A 134 -9.79 14.85 -0.69
CA ASN A 134 -9.50 15.77 0.42
C ASN A 134 -10.68 16.71 0.66
N SER A 135 -11.82 16.16 1.06
CA SER A 135 -13.08 16.90 1.25
C SER A 135 -13.09 17.78 2.49
N ASN A 136 -12.27 17.42 3.49
CA ASN A 136 -12.07 18.24 4.69
C ASN A 136 -10.72 18.98 4.60
N PRO A 137 -10.73 20.31 4.42
CA PRO A 137 -9.48 21.09 4.33
C PRO A 137 -8.66 21.08 5.63
N ALA A 138 -9.27 20.74 6.77
CA ALA A 138 -8.59 20.60 8.06
C ALA A 138 -8.03 19.17 8.29
N ASN A 139 -8.14 18.27 7.30
CA ASN A 139 -7.61 16.92 7.41
C ASN A 139 -6.09 16.94 7.65
N PRO A 140 -5.59 16.37 8.77
CA PRO A 140 -4.18 16.43 9.13
C PRO A 140 -3.30 15.38 8.41
N VAL A 141 -3.91 14.37 7.75
CA VAL A 141 -3.22 13.18 7.24
C VAL A 141 -3.08 13.20 5.73
N ILE A 142 -4.15 13.55 5.01
CA ILE A 142 -4.22 13.44 3.56
C ILE A 142 -3.69 14.72 2.91
N GLY A 143 -4.40 15.83 3.01
CA GLY A 143 -3.92 17.13 2.52
C GLY A 143 -3.25 17.05 1.13
N VAL A 144 -1.97 17.42 1.08
CA VAL A 144 -1.16 17.45 -0.15
C VAL A 144 -0.88 16.08 -0.77
N ARG A 145 -1.18 14.99 -0.07
CA ARG A 145 -1.08 13.62 -0.61
C ARG A 145 -2.22 13.26 -1.56
N SER A 146 -3.32 14.04 -1.56
CA SER A 146 -4.45 13.85 -2.47
C SER A 146 -4.25 14.60 -3.80
N TYR A 147 -4.86 14.08 -4.86
CA TYR A 147 -5.00 14.80 -6.14
C TYR A 147 -6.01 15.96 -6.07
N GLY A 148 -6.74 16.12 -4.97
CA GLY A 148 -7.64 17.25 -4.73
C GLY A 148 -8.89 16.91 -3.93
N ASP A 149 -9.80 17.88 -3.93
CA ASP A 149 -11.07 17.88 -3.19
C ASP A 149 -12.28 17.44 -4.02
N ARG A 150 -12.07 17.11 -5.31
CA ARG A 150 -13.12 16.69 -6.24
C ARG A 150 -12.91 15.25 -6.69
N ALA A 151 -13.91 14.41 -6.48
CA ALA A 151 -13.85 12.98 -6.76
C ALA A 151 -13.46 12.64 -8.21
N GLU A 152 -13.97 13.40 -9.19
CA GLU A 152 -13.68 13.19 -10.60
C GLU A 152 -12.21 13.49 -10.94
N ARG A 153 -11.63 14.54 -10.31
CA ARG A 153 -10.20 14.84 -10.46
C ARG A 153 -9.36 13.73 -9.87
N VAL A 154 -9.63 13.32 -8.62
CA VAL A 154 -8.93 12.24 -7.96
C VAL A 154 -9.01 10.95 -8.79
N ALA A 155 -10.19 10.63 -9.32
CA ALA A 155 -10.39 9.47 -10.19
C ALA A 155 -9.57 9.55 -11.48
N ALA A 156 -9.58 10.71 -12.16
CA ALA A 156 -8.86 10.88 -13.42
C ALA A 156 -7.34 10.72 -13.24
N PHE A 157 -6.76 11.41 -12.25
CA PHE A 157 -5.33 11.33 -11.95
C PHE A 157 -4.94 9.97 -11.38
N GLY A 158 -5.77 9.39 -10.49
CA GLY A 158 -5.56 8.05 -9.95
C GLY A 158 -5.55 6.97 -11.03
N CYS A 159 -6.53 6.96 -11.94
CA CYS A 159 -6.55 6.02 -13.07
C CYS A 159 -5.34 6.18 -13.99
N ALA A 160 -4.92 7.41 -14.27
CA ALA A 160 -3.70 7.67 -15.05
C ALA A 160 -2.45 7.15 -14.33
N SER A 161 -2.40 7.28 -12.99
CA SER A 161 -1.29 6.82 -12.16
C SER A 161 -1.17 5.29 -12.10
N ILE A 162 -2.28 4.54 -12.04
CA ILE A 162 -2.23 3.07 -11.98
C ILE A 162 -1.95 2.42 -13.32
N ALA A 163 -2.32 3.05 -14.43
CA ALA A 163 -2.22 2.45 -15.77
C ALA A 163 -0.81 1.94 -16.15
N PRO A 164 0.31 2.63 -15.81
CA PRO A 164 1.64 2.15 -16.13
C PRO A 164 2.07 0.88 -15.38
N TYR A 165 1.40 0.51 -14.28
CA TYR A 165 1.75 -0.69 -13.52
C TYR A 165 1.36 -1.98 -14.25
N ALA A 166 0.39 -1.93 -15.16
CA ALA A 166 0.04 -3.08 -15.98
C ALA A 166 1.27 -3.58 -16.77
N HIS A 167 1.63 -4.85 -16.57
CA HIS A 167 2.77 -5.52 -17.19
C HIS A 167 4.14 -4.87 -16.95
N SER A 168 4.27 -4.02 -15.93
CA SER A 168 5.52 -3.31 -15.61
C SER A 168 6.53 -4.15 -14.82
N GLY A 169 6.11 -5.23 -14.19
CA GLY A 169 6.90 -5.99 -13.21
C GLY A 169 6.92 -5.36 -11.81
N ALA A 170 6.01 -4.45 -11.56
CA ALA A 170 5.69 -3.92 -10.23
C ALA A 170 4.18 -3.80 -10.08
N HIS A 171 3.69 -3.87 -8.87
CA HIS A 171 2.29 -3.60 -8.54
C HIS A 171 2.14 -2.29 -7.78
N CYS A 172 0.92 -1.77 -7.75
CA CYS A 172 0.53 -0.60 -6.95
C CYS A 172 -0.66 -0.93 -6.05
N CYS A 173 -0.85 -0.12 -5.01
CA CYS A 173 -1.97 -0.23 -4.08
C CYS A 173 -2.69 1.10 -3.96
N ILE A 174 -3.94 1.16 -4.32
CA ILE A 174 -4.77 2.35 -4.12
C ILE A 174 -5.22 2.45 -2.66
N LYS A 175 -5.22 3.67 -2.09
CA LYS A 175 -5.46 3.87 -0.66
C LYS A 175 -6.14 5.21 -0.34
N HIS A 176 -6.79 5.32 0.81
CA HIS A 176 -7.09 4.37 1.88
C HIS A 176 -8.60 4.09 1.89
N PHE A 177 -9.02 2.91 1.46
CA PHE A 177 -10.43 2.56 1.28
C PHE A 177 -11.20 2.52 2.62
N PRO A 178 -12.44 3.04 2.68
CA PRO A 178 -13.27 3.60 1.61
C PRO A 178 -13.05 5.09 1.37
N GLY A 179 -12.12 5.75 2.05
CA GLY A 179 -11.76 7.15 1.97
C GLY A 179 -11.39 7.72 3.34
N HIS A 180 -10.21 8.36 3.41
CA HIS A 180 -9.65 8.95 4.64
C HIS A 180 -9.66 10.49 4.58
N GLY A 181 -10.17 11.08 3.48
CA GLY A 181 -10.03 12.52 3.22
C GLY A 181 -10.95 13.43 4.05
N ASP A 182 -11.97 12.89 4.69
CA ASP A 182 -12.93 13.64 5.53
C ASP A 182 -12.65 13.52 7.05
N THR A 183 -11.61 12.81 7.45
CA THR A 183 -11.29 12.64 8.87
C THR A 183 -10.74 13.91 9.48
N ALA A 184 -11.12 14.19 10.73
CA ALA A 184 -10.60 15.31 11.53
C ALA A 184 -9.48 14.87 12.49
N VAL A 185 -9.21 13.57 12.60
CA VAL A 185 -8.20 12.96 13.48
C VAL A 185 -7.27 12.09 12.65
N ASP A 186 -5.97 12.20 12.95
CA ASP A 186 -4.94 11.33 12.38
C ASP A 186 -5.04 9.93 13.01
N SER A 187 -5.13 8.89 12.20
CA SER A 187 -5.14 7.49 12.63
C SER A 187 -3.83 7.04 13.32
N HIS A 188 -2.75 7.80 13.14
CA HIS A 188 -1.53 7.62 13.93
C HIS A 188 -1.63 8.18 15.36
N LEU A 189 -2.62 9.04 15.64
CA LEU A 189 -2.80 9.69 16.94
C LEU A 189 -4.05 9.23 17.67
N GLY A 190 -4.97 8.53 17.01
CA GLY A 190 -6.21 8.05 17.59
C GLY A 190 -7.08 7.31 16.57
N LEU A 191 -8.30 6.97 16.96
CA LEU A 191 -9.25 6.24 16.14
C LEU A 191 -10.15 7.23 15.36
N PRO A 192 -9.91 7.44 14.05
CA PRO A 192 -10.70 8.38 13.26
C PRO A 192 -12.11 7.85 13.00
N ARG A 193 -13.08 8.74 13.03
CA ARG A 193 -14.49 8.46 12.81
C ARG A 193 -15.07 9.39 11.75
N VAL A 194 -15.90 8.84 10.87
CA VAL A 194 -16.65 9.56 9.85
C VAL A 194 -18.11 9.12 9.88
N ASP A 195 -19.02 10.06 10.17
CA ASP A 195 -20.46 9.78 10.36
C ASP A 195 -21.25 9.80 9.03
N LYS A 196 -20.66 9.30 7.94
CA LYS A 196 -21.29 9.16 6.64
C LYS A 196 -22.05 7.85 6.52
N THR A 197 -23.15 7.89 5.79
CA THR A 197 -23.88 6.71 5.30
C THR A 197 -23.17 6.13 4.07
N GLU A 198 -23.48 4.90 3.70
CA GLU A 198 -22.95 4.29 2.49
C GLU A 198 -23.36 5.06 1.23
N GLN A 199 -24.58 5.60 1.20
CA GLN A 199 -25.05 6.43 0.09
C GLN A 199 -24.22 7.71 -0.08
N GLU A 200 -23.81 8.35 1.01
CA GLU A 200 -22.94 9.53 0.97
C GLU A 200 -21.53 9.16 0.50
N LEU A 201 -20.98 8.01 0.93
CA LEU A 201 -19.70 7.50 0.42
C LEU A 201 -19.77 7.21 -1.09
N GLU A 202 -20.89 6.66 -1.59
CA GLU A 202 -21.09 6.39 -3.01
C GLU A 202 -21.09 7.66 -3.87
N GLN A 203 -21.51 8.79 -3.30
CA GLN A 203 -21.59 10.07 -3.99
C GLN A 203 -20.23 10.82 -4.04
N LEU A 204 -19.27 10.45 -3.22
CA LEU A 204 -17.99 11.16 -3.15
C LEU A 204 -16.79 10.19 -3.05
N GLU A 205 -16.56 9.59 -1.87
CA GLU A 205 -15.33 8.85 -1.57
C GLU A 205 -15.14 7.61 -2.44
N LEU A 206 -16.22 6.89 -2.75
CA LEU A 206 -16.14 5.64 -3.53
C LEU A 206 -15.98 5.88 -5.04
N ILE A 207 -16.19 7.09 -5.55
CA ILE A 207 -16.07 7.37 -7.00
C ILE A 207 -14.64 7.07 -7.50
N PRO A 208 -13.56 7.56 -6.90
CA PRO A 208 -12.20 7.26 -7.35
C PRO A 208 -11.87 5.77 -7.25
N PHE A 209 -12.25 5.11 -6.16
CA PHE A 209 -12.00 3.67 -5.98
C PHE A 209 -12.74 2.83 -7.01
N ARG A 210 -14.02 3.11 -7.26
CA ARG A 210 -14.80 2.40 -8.26
C ARG A 210 -14.19 2.51 -9.65
N ARG A 211 -13.76 3.72 -10.06
CA ARG A 211 -13.09 3.92 -11.35
C ARG A 211 -11.73 3.23 -11.43
N ALA A 212 -10.95 3.27 -10.35
CA ALA A 212 -9.67 2.58 -10.30
C ALA A 212 -9.82 1.05 -10.35
N ILE A 213 -10.82 0.49 -9.66
CA ILE A 213 -11.16 -0.94 -9.73
C ILE A 213 -11.53 -1.32 -11.17
N GLN A 214 -12.37 -0.53 -11.83
CA GLN A 214 -12.75 -0.75 -13.24
C GLN A 214 -11.55 -0.62 -14.20
N ALA A 215 -10.58 0.23 -13.86
CA ALA A 215 -9.33 0.40 -14.59
C ALA A 215 -8.27 -0.70 -14.28
N GLY A 216 -8.61 -1.68 -13.43
CA GLY A 216 -7.74 -2.82 -13.13
C GLY A 216 -6.72 -2.58 -12.01
N ALA A 217 -7.05 -1.77 -11.01
CA ALA A 217 -6.20 -1.60 -9.83
C ALA A 217 -5.85 -2.97 -9.21
N PRO A 218 -4.54 -3.29 -9.01
CA PRO A 218 -4.12 -4.61 -8.56
C PRO A 218 -4.33 -4.82 -7.06
N ALA A 219 -4.31 -3.74 -6.27
CA ALA A 219 -4.48 -3.83 -4.83
C ALA A 219 -5.20 -2.61 -4.24
N VAL A 220 -5.84 -2.83 -3.09
CA VAL A 220 -6.50 -1.81 -2.25
C VAL A 220 -6.00 -1.94 -0.82
N MET A 221 -5.62 -0.83 -0.19
CA MET A 221 -5.34 -0.74 1.24
C MET A 221 -6.57 -0.23 1.98
N MET A 222 -6.97 -0.94 3.03
CA MET A 222 -8.05 -0.56 3.93
C MET A 222 -7.59 0.51 4.93
N SER A 223 -8.45 1.46 5.24
CA SER A 223 -8.19 2.44 6.31
C SER A 223 -8.59 1.94 7.69
N HIS A 224 -8.02 2.54 8.75
CA HIS A 224 -8.44 2.31 10.14
C HIS A 224 -9.54 3.27 10.60
N VAL A 225 -10.39 3.71 9.69
CA VAL A 225 -11.50 4.64 9.98
C VAL A 225 -12.75 3.87 10.41
N ILE A 226 -13.48 4.40 11.39
CA ILE A 226 -14.80 3.91 11.79
C ILE A 226 -15.89 4.67 11.03
N PHE A 227 -16.84 3.94 10.47
CA PHE A 227 -18.05 4.46 9.84
C PHE A 227 -19.29 3.91 10.56
N PRO A 228 -19.71 4.50 11.68
CA PRO A 228 -20.72 3.91 12.57
C PRO A 228 -22.11 3.82 11.94
N ASN A 229 -22.41 4.63 10.91
CA ASN A 229 -23.67 4.54 10.16
C ASN A 229 -23.67 3.40 9.12
N ILE A 230 -22.53 2.71 8.95
CA ILE A 230 -22.38 1.58 8.02
C ILE A 230 -22.03 0.31 8.81
N GLU A 231 -21.01 0.40 9.67
CA GLU A 231 -20.52 -0.68 10.52
C GLU A 231 -20.84 -0.37 11.98
N THR A 232 -21.96 -0.91 12.46
CA THR A 232 -22.52 -0.58 13.76
C THR A 232 -21.83 -1.28 14.94
N SER A 233 -20.93 -2.25 14.67
CA SER A 233 -20.19 -2.94 15.73
C SER A 233 -19.07 -2.10 16.35
N GLY A 234 -18.74 -0.94 15.75
CA GLY A 234 -17.63 -0.09 16.17
C GLY A 234 -16.26 -0.55 15.66
N MET A 235 -16.23 -1.55 14.80
CA MET A 235 -14.99 -2.02 14.16
C MET A 235 -14.50 -1.04 13.09
N PRO A 236 -13.20 -0.77 13.00
CA PRO A 236 -12.63 -0.01 11.87
C PRO A 236 -12.74 -0.80 10.57
N CYS A 237 -12.73 -0.10 9.43
CA CYS A 237 -12.91 -0.70 8.10
C CYS A 237 -12.01 -1.91 7.84
N THR A 238 -10.77 -1.84 8.29
CA THR A 238 -9.77 -2.91 8.16
C THR A 238 -10.23 -4.24 8.80
N MET A 239 -11.00 -4.18 9.88
CA MET A 239 -11.45 -5.34 10.66
C MET A 239 -12.91 -5.71 10.40
N SER A 240 -13.63 -4.92 9.60
CA SER A 240 -15.04 -5.12 9.29
C SER A 240 -15.23 -6.06 8.10
N ARG A 241 -15.87 -7.21 8.33
CA ARG A 241 -16.23 -8.11 7.23
C ARG A 241 -17.18 -7.44 6.23
N TYR A 242 -18.06 -6.55 6.71
CA TYR A 242 -18.93 -5.79 5.83
C TYR A 242 -18.12 -4.92 4.87
N MET A 243 -17.19 -4.12 5.37
CA MET A 243 -16.40 -3.19 4.56
C MET A 243 -15.46 -3.94 3.59
N VAL A 244 -14.78 -4.99 4.07
CA VAL A 244 -13.81 -5.75 3.28
C VAL A 244 -14.50 -6.68 2.29
N THR A 245 -15.43 -7.50 2.77
CA THR A 245 -16.01 -8.57 1.96
C THR A 245 -17.29 -8.13 1.26
N GLU A 246 -18.26 -7.56 1.97
CA GLU A 246 -19.55 -7.24 1.34
C GLU A 246 -19.44 -6.00 0.45
N LEU A 247 -18.87 -4.92 0.94
CA LEU A 247 -18.74 -3.68 0.16
C LEU A 247 -17.65 -3.78 -0.92
N LEU A 248 -16.39 -4.02 -0.53
CA LEU A 248 -15.26 -3.97 -1.49
C LEU A 248 -15.25 -5.17 -2.43
N ARG A 249 -15.27 -6.42 -1.91
CA ARG A 249 -15.19 -7.62 -2.75
C ARG A 249 -16.44 -7.84 -3.57
N LYS A 250 -17.65 -7.82 -2.92
CA LYS A 250 -18.89 -8.21 -3.58
C LYS A 250 -19.56 -7.04 -4.29
N LYS A 251 -19.86 -5.94 -3.58
CA LYS A 251 -20.64 -4.83 -4.16
C LYS A 251 -19.84 -4.05 -5.20
N LEU A 252 -18.55 -3.73 -4.93
CA LEU A 252 -17.68 -3.06 -5.90
C LEU A 252 -16.99 -4.02 -6.86
N GLY A 253 -17.09 -5.33 -6.65
CA GLY A 253 -16.55 -6.37 -7.54
C GLY A 253 -15.04 -6.45 -7.57
N PHE A 254 -14.33 -6.00 -6.52
CA PHE A 254 -12.87 -5.99 -6.49
C PHE A 254 -12.29 -7.42 -6.45
N ARG A 255 -11.35 -7.71 -7.37
CA ARG A 255 -10.73 -9.05 -7.51
C ARG A 255 -9.26 -9.08 -7.11
N GLY A 256 -8.62 -7.91 -6.93
CA GLY A 256 -7.20 -7.79 -6.58
C GLY A 256 -6.89 -8.09 -5.11
N LEU A 257 -5.71 -7.72 -4.66
CA LEU A 257 -5.25 -7.91 -3.28
C LEU A 257 -5.82 -6.84 -2.34
N ILE A 258 -6.18 -7.23 -1.14
CA ILE A 258 -6.60 -6.32 -0.08
C ILE A 258 -5.54 -6.34 1.02
N PHE A 259 -4.99 -5.16 1.32
CA PHE A 259 -4.04 -4.92 2.39
C PHE A 259 -4.69 -4.22 3.58
N THR A 260 -4.16 -4.40 4.77
CA THR A 260 -4.38 -3.44 5.86
C THR A 260 -3.47 -2.24 5.67
N ASP A 261 -3.78 -1.11 6.29
CA ASP A 261 -2.77 -0.16 6.75
C ASP A 261 -2.03 -0.76 7.94
N CYS A 262 -0.95 -0.11 8.43
CA CYS A 262 -0.11 -0.67 9.49
C CYS A 262 -0.90 -0.94 10.78
N MET A 263 -0.92 -2.19 11.21
CA MET A 263 -1.69 -2.65 12.38
C MET A 263 -1.09 -2.20 13.72
N GLU A 264 0.06 -1.51 13.70
CA GLU A 264 0.67 -0.88 14.88
C GLU A 264 0.22 0.58 15.08
N MET A 265 -0.56 1.14 14.15
CA MET A 265 -1.11 2.49 14.33
C MET A 265 -2.00 2.54 15.57
N LEU A 266 -1.98 3.68 16.31
CA LEU A 266 -2.68 3.83 17.58
C LEU A 266 -4.17 3.49 17.47
N ALA A 267 -4.78 3.75 16.31
CA ALA A 267 -6.16 3.38 16.01
C ALA A 267 -6.46 1.89 16.25
N ILE A 268 -5.50 1.02 16.00
CA ILE A 268 -5.64 -0.43 16.21
C ILE A 268 -4.97 -0.87 17.51
N ARG A 269 -3.71 -0.51 17.70
CA ARG A 269 -2.88 -0.98 18.82
C ARG A 269 -3.52 -0.69 20.18
N ASP A 270 -3.99 0.54 20.39
CA ASP A 270 -4.46 1.00 21.68
C ASP A 270 -5.94 0.63 21.96
N HIS A 271 -6.71 0.32 20.92
CA HIS A 271 -8.15 0.02 21.04
C HIS A 271 -8.48 -1.47 20.90
N PHE A 272 -7.70 -2.21 20.11
CA PHE A 272 -8.01 -3.60 19.77
C PHE A 272 -6.84 -4.56 20.03
N GLY A 273 -5.60 -4.05 20.12
CA GLY A 273 -4.39 -4.86 20.11
C GLY A 273 -3.96 -5.26 18.69
N THR A 274 -2.65 -5.18 18.40
CA THR A 274 -2.10 -5.50 17.07
C THR A 274 -2.32 -6.98 16.71
N PRO A 275 -2.01 -7.97 17.58
CA PRO A 275 -2.22 -9.38 17.23
C PRO A 275 -3.69 -9.73 16.97
N GLU A 276 -4.60 -9.24 17.82
CA GLU A 276 -6.04 -9.44 17.70
C GLU A 276 -6.61 -8.76 16.47
N GLY A 277 -6.12 -7.55 16.17
CA GLY A 277 -6.46 -6.81 14.97
C GLY A 277 -6.07 -7.55 13.68
N VAL A 278 -4.88 -8.15 13.64
CA VAL A 278 -4.43 -8.98 12.51
C VAL A 278 -5.35 -10.18 12.30
N VAL A 279 -5.69 -10.90 13.37
CA VAL A 279 -6.63 -12.04 13.28
C VAL A 279 -7.99 -11.58 12.79
N ALA A 280 -8.50 -10.46 13.31
CA ALA A 280 -9.79 -9.91 12.92
C ALA A 280 -9.80 -9.45 11.45
N SER A 281 -8.75 -8.79 10.97
CA SER A 281 -8.62 -8.36 9.57
C SER A 281 -8.59 -9.54 8.61
N VAL A 282 -7.88 -10.62 8.96
CA VAL A 282 -7.86 -11.86 8.18
C VAL A 282 -9.23 -12.51 8.13
N LYS A 283 -9.96 -12.56 9.27
CA LYS A 283 -11.36 -13.03 9.33
C LYS A 283 -12.32 -12.15 8.53
N ALA A 284 -12.03 -10.84 8.43
CA ALA A 284 -12.80 -9.93 7.59
C ALA A 284 -12.61 -10.15 6.08
N GLY A 285 -11.53 -10.82 5.67
CA GLY A 285 -11.24 -11.15 4.26
C GLY A 285 -10.06 -10.37 3.65
N VAL A 286 -9.26 -9.69 4.47
CA VAL A 286 -8.00 -9.06 4.04
C VAL A 286 -7.03 -10.13 3.55
N ASP A 287 -6.27 -9.85 2.50
CA ASP A 287 -5.26 -10.78 1.96
C ASP A 287 -3.94 -10.67 2.70
N ILE A 288 -3.45 -9.47 2.95
CA ILE A 288 -2.15 -9.23 3.57
C ILE A 288 -2.29 -8.18 4.69
N ALA A 289 -1.82 -8.54 5.88
CA ALA A 289 -1.79 -7.64 7.04
C ALA A 289 -0.37 -7.14 7.29
N GLU A 290 -0.23 -5.81 7.46
CA GLU A 290 1.04 -5.12 7.69
C GLU A 290 1.30 -4.92 9.19
N ILE A 291 2.50 -5.31 9.63
CA ILE A 291 3.13 -4.91 10.89
C ILE A 291 4.57 -4.51 10.57
N SER A 292 5.00 -3.32 10.94
CA SER A 292 6.19 -2.79 10.28
C SER A 292 7.29 -2.24 11.17
N ALA A 293 7.11 -2.17 12.49
CA ALA A 293 8.06 -1.47 13.34
C ALA A 293 8.53 -2.23 14.59
N THR A 294 7.65 -2.95 15.28
CA THR A 294 7.93 -3.56 16.57
C THR A 294 8.06 -5.07 16.45
N PHE A 295 9.28 -5.58 16.54
CA PHE A 295 9.60 -7.01 16.38
C PHE A 295 8.75 -7.91 17.28
N GLU A 296 8.53 -7.53 18.54
CA GLU A 296 7.71 -8.30 19.48
C GLU A 296 6.25 -8.41 19.02
N LEU A 297 5.70 -7.35 18.43
CA LEU A 297 4.34 -7.37 17.88
C LEU A 297 4.25 -8.22 16.61
N GLU A 298 5.28 -8.23 15.77
CA GLU A 298 5.37 -9.11 14.61
C GLU A 298 5.34 -10.59 15.03
N VAL A 299 6.14 -10.95 16.06
CA VAL A 299 6.14 -12.31 16.64
C VAL A 299 4.76 -12.66 17.20
N GLN A 300 4.18 -11.78 18.02
CA GLN A 300 2.89 -12.01 18.65
C GLN A 300 1.76 -12.15 17.62
N ALA A 301 1.76 -11.33 16.56
CA ALA A 301 0.76 -11.40 15.50
C ALA A 301 0.87 -12.71 14.70
N ALA A 302 2.10 -13.15 14.36
CA ALA A 302 2.31 -14.44 13.71
C ALA A 302 1.84 -15.61 14.60
N GLN A 303 2.12 -15.56 15.91
CA GLN A 303 1.65 -16.54 16.87
C GLN A 303 0.12 -16.55 16.98
N ALA A 304 -0.51 -15.38 17.13
CA ALA A 304 -1.95 -15.26 17.25
C ALA A 304 -2.67 -15.82 16.01
N LEU A 305 -2.16 -15.51 14.81
CA LEU A 305 -2.72 -16.02 13.55
C LEU A 305 -2.61 -17.55 13.45
N ASN A 306 -1.45 -18.13 13.81
CA ASN A 306 -1.25 -19.58 13.85
C ASN A 306 -2.15 -20.28 14.89
N GLN A 307 -2.29 -19.70 16.08
CA GLN A 307 -3.18 -20.20 17.13
C GLN A 307 -4.66 -20.14 16.69
N ALA A 308 -5.09 -19.06 16.04
CA ALA A 308 -6.45 -18.94 15.51
C ALA A 308 -6.75 -20.03 14.48
N ALA A 309 -5.78 -20.37 13.60
CA ALA A 309 -5.91 -21.49 12.67
C ALA A 309 -6.00 -22.84 13.39
N GLN A 310 -5.16 -23.08 14.41
CA GLN A 310 -5.19 -24.32 15.22
C GLN A 310 -6.50 -24.49 15.98
N ARG A 311 -7.10 -23.41 16.46
CA ARG A 311 -8.41 -23.42 17.14
C ARG A 311 -9.61 -23.51 16.19
N GLY A 312 -9.37 -23.55 14.88
CA GLY A 312 -10.43 -23.58 13.86
C GLY A 312 -11.23 -22.27 13.74
N GLU A 313 -10.65 -21.16 14.17
CA GLU A 313 -11.28 -19.84 14.09
C GLU A 313 -11.17 -19.20 12.71
N LEU A 314 -10.28 -19.71 11.84
CA LEU A 314 -10.08 -19.24 10.47
C LEU A 314 -10.72 -20.22 9.49
N ASP A 315 -11.45 -19.70 8.51
CA ASP A 315 -11.90 -20.50 7.38
C ASP A 315 -10.71 -20.79 6.44
N MET A 316 -10.19 -22.01 6.51
CA MET A 316 -9.02 -22.40 5.72
C MET A 316 -9.30 -22.45 4.21
N ALA A 317 -10.55 -22.51 3.77
CA ALA A 317 -10.89 -22.39 2.35
C ALA A 317 -10.74 -20.93 1.88
N GLU A 318 -11.23 -19.97 2.67
CA GLU A 318 -11.01 -18.54 2.40
C GLU A 318 -9.52 -18.18 2.44
N ILE A 319 -8.75 -18.74 3.41
CA ILE A 319 -7.30 -18.55 3.49
C ILE A 319 -6.60 -19.06 2.21
N ARG A 320 -6.94 -20.26 1.72
CA ARG A 320 -6.35 -20.79 0.48
C ARG A 320 -6.69 -19.93 -0.73
N GLN A 321 -7.94 -19.49 -0.89
CA GLN A 321 -8.33 -18.59 -1.97
C GLN A 321 -7.58 -17.25 -1.92
N SER A 322 -7.38 -16.71 -0.71
CA SER A 322 -6.59 -15.49 -0.50
C SER A 322 -5.14 -15.69 -0.93
N VAL A 323 -4.51 -16.80 -0.50
CA VAL A 323 -3.12 -17.11 -0.88
C VAL A 323 -2.99 -17.40 -2.37
N GLU A 324 -3.96 -18.06 -2.99
CA GLU A 324 -3.98 -18.26 -4.45
C GLU A 324 -3.94 -16.90 -5.20
N ARG A 325 -4.70 -15.89 -4.75
CA ARG A 325 -4.60 -14.53 -5.29
C ARG A 325 -3.21 -13.95 -5.09
N ILE A 326 -2.64 -14.04 -3.88
CA ILE A 326 -1.29 -13.55 -3.59
C ILE A 326 -0.27 -14.18 -4.54
N LEU A 327 -0.32 -15.50 -4.72
CA LEU A 327 0.60 -16.23 -5.60
C LEU A 327 0.42 -15.87 -7.07
N GLU A 328 -0.81 -15.58 -7.50
CA GLU A 328 -1.08 -15.11 -8.87
C GLU A 328 -0.40 -13.77 -9.14
N TYR A 329 -0.56 -12.79 -8.23
CA TYR A 329 0.12 -11.49 -8.36
C TYR A 329 1.66 -11.62 -8.25
N LYS A 330 2.17 -12.53 -7.42
CA LYS A 330 3.61 -12.80 -7.34
C LYS A 330 4.16 -13.40 -8.65
N ARG A 331 3.42 -14.27 -9.31
CA ARG A 331 3.81 -14.84 -10.62
C ARG A 331 3.95 -13.77 -11.70
N GLN A 332 3.06 -12.79 -11.73
CA GLN A 332 3.11 -11.68 -12.71
C GLN A 332 4.38 -10.84 -12.62
N LEU A 333 5.07 -10.82 -11.46
CA LEU A 333 6.32 -10.09 -11.29
C LEU A 333 7.52 -10.76 -11.98
N PHE A 334 7.48 -12.08 -12.19
CA PHE A 334 8.56 -12.84 -12.83
C PHE A 334 8.54 -12.75 -14.36
N ASP A 335 7.35 -12.58 -14.93
CA ASP A 335 7.17 -12.54 -16.38
C ASP A 335 7.50 -11.16 -16.98
N ALA A 336 7.88 -10.20 -16.13
CA ALA A 336 8.15 -8.85 -16.57
C ALA A 336 9.56 -8.68 -17.09
N PRO A 337 9.76 -7.91 -18.18
CA PRO A 337 11.08 -7.64 -18.75
C PRO A 337 12.00 -6.93 -17.75
N GLU A 338 13.31 -7.17 -17.86
CA GLU A 338 14.31 -6.55 -16.99
C GLU A 338 14.23 -5.02 -17.06
N ALA A 339 14.25 -4.36 -15.89
CA ALA A 339 14.07 -2.92 -15.81
C ALA A 339 15.30 -2.17 -16.32
N ALA A 340 15.09 -1.18 -17.14
CA ALA A 340 16.13 -0.23 -17.47
C ALA A 340 16.49 0.65 -16.26
N LEU A 341 17.79 0.92 -16.10
CA LEU A 341 18.39 1.59 -14.94
C LEU A 341 17.73 2.91 -14.51
N CYS A 342 17.76 3.14 -13.19
CA CYS A 342 17.34 4.35 -12.49
C CYS A 342 18.15 5.59 -12.86
N ASN A 343 17.57 6.76 -12.52
CA ASN A 343 18.23 8.05 -12.51
C ASN A 343 18.69 8.54 -13.88
N ARG A 344 17.73 8.72 -14.78
CA ARG A 344 18.02 9.30 -16.08
C ARG A 344 17.91 10.82 -16.02
N ARG A 345 18.77 11.49 -16.76
CA ARG A 345 18.66 12.93 -16.98
C ARG A 345 17.26 13.31 -17.47
N GLU A 346 16.67 12.51 -18.36
CA GLU A 346 15.32 12.68 -18.89
C GLU A 346 14.24 12.68 -17.80
N ASP A 347 14.37 11.79 -16.79
CA ASP A 347 13.44 11.71 -15.68
C ASP A 347 13.50 12.97 -14.80
N ARG A 348 14.71 13.49 -14.52
CA ARG A 348 14.90 14.76 -13.79
C ARG A 348 14.32 15.93 -14.56
N GLU A 349 14.57 16.02 -15.86
CA GLU A 349 14.02 17.07 -16.70
C GLU A 349 12.48 16.99 -16.76
N ALA A 350 11.90 15.80 -16.82
CA ALA A 350 10.45 15.63 -16.76
C ALA A 350 9.84 16.09 -15.43
N VAL A 351 10.46 15.73 -14.30
CA VAL A 351 10.03 16.19 -12.96
C VAL A 351 10.12 17.70 -12.83
N LEU A 352 11.19 18.33 -13.35
CA LEU A 352 11.32 19.78 -13.34
C LEU A 352 10.25 20.46 -14.19
N ARG A 353 9.91 19.89 -15.36
CA ARG A 353 8.79 20.42 -16.17
C ARG A 353 7.46 20.33 -15.46
N MET A 354 7.13 19.20 -14.84
CA MET A 354 5.91 19.04 -14.04
C MET A 354 5.84 20.04 -12.89
N SER A 355 6.94 20.21 -12.15
CA SER A 355 7.01 21.15 -11.02
C SER A 355 6.80 22.60 -11.47
N ARG A 356 7.43 23.02 -12.57
CA ARG A 356 7.24 24.36 -13.15
C ARG A 356 5.80 24.58 -13.61
N GLN A 357 5.20 23.62 -14.26
CA GLN A 357 3.80 23.69 -14.71
C GLN A 357 2.86 23.82 -13.51
N ALA A 358 3.06 23.06 -12.43
CA ALA A 358 2.25 23.15 -11.21
C ALA A 358 2.33 24.54 -10.57
N VAL A 359 3.53 25.11 -10.44
CA VAL A 359 3.73 26.45 -9.87
C VAL A 359 3.04 27.52 -10.73
N THR A 360 3.15 27.44 -12.05
CA THR A 360 2.51 28.39 -12.97
C THR A 360 0.99 28.34 -12.85
N GLN A 361 0.40 27.16 -12.77
CA GLN A 361 -1.06 26.97 -12.61
C GLN A 361 -1.59 27.53 -11.28
N LEU A 362 -0.77 27.48 -10.24
CA LEU A 362 -1.10 28.07 -8.93
C LEU A 362 -0.85 29.60 -8.87
N GLY A 363 -0.50 30.22 -9.98
CA GLY A 363 -0.24 31.68 -10.07
C GLY A 363 1.13 32.09 -9.53
N GLY A 364 2.04 31.14 -9.31
CA GLY A 364 3.41 31.39 -8.91
C GLY A 364 4.35 31.63 -10.10
N THR A 365 5.50 32.25 -9.82
CA THR A 365 6.59 32.38 -10.80
C THR A 365 7.38 31.05 -10.84
N PRO A 366 7.58 30.44 -12.01
CA PRO A 366 8.37 29.21 -12.11
C PRO A 366 9.80 29.44 -11.60
N PHE A 367 10.28 28.51 -10.79
CA PHE A 367 11.68 28.54 -10.33
C PHE A 367 12.62 28.41 -11.52
N GLN A 368 13.49 29.38 -11.76
CA GLN A 368 14.60 29.24 -12.69
C GLN A 368 15.72 28.53 -11.92
N ALA A 369 15.97 27.28 -12.24
CA ALA A 369 17.18 26.60 -11.76
C ALA A 369 18.34 27.07 -12.65
N ASP A 370 19.36 27.64 -12.02
CA ASP A 370 20.65 27.93 -12.62
C ASP A 370 21.36 26.63 -13.05
#